data_8cf607b8bfdd64eb2ffc6cc33c79f3c1
#
_entry.id   8cf607b8bfdd64eb2ffc6cc33c79f3c1
#
_cell.length_a   1.000
_cell.length_b   1.000
_cell.length_c   1.000
_cell.angle_alpha   90.00
_cell.angle_beta   90.00
_cell.angle_gamma   90.00
#
_symmetry.space_group_name_H-M   'P 1'
#
loop_
_entity.id
_entity.type
_entity.pdbx_description
1 polymer ?
#
loop_
_entity_poly.entity_id
_entity_poly.type
_entity_poly.pdbx_seq_one_letter_code
_entity_poly.pdbx_strand_id
1 'polypeptide(L)'
;MLLLIPLLTGCSAVRFVPKGRSMLTRVQVTSNNPQVAAADYRNYVRQEANSRWLSTLKVPLGIYCLSGTDEHNALNRIVHRIGEAPVVYNDTLTGYSMAALRMALQSKGYLQARVDTTLTQKQRRVALTYRLLPGNRSYVHELRREFDNDTVRRLIMADSSNSKLYKGMPLDLALLGEERTRIVHRLQNNGYMNANNEYVSFVADTLPLSQAVRLTLRVQAPRGVDRRMAYQVYRIGRVSLIELNTEEAPTDSSFYRNITFESAGHTRINRHTYVRNLFVLPDSRDVATQYTYQNLNALAAVNYSNIHYAQPAPGDSTVNVHLLVQLNKPNGISFDLEGTNTAGDLGGAATLTYTQRNLFRGAESFFLKFRGAYEAIRRLEGYRNQNY
;
A
#
# COMPACT_ATOMS: atom_id res chain seq x y z
N MET A 1 27.26 -3.59 -34.52
CA MET A 1 28.06 -3.97 -33.33
C MET A 1 28.96 -2.85 -32.77
N LEU A 2 29.13 -1.72 -33.45
CA LEU A 2 30.02 -0.60 -33.02
C LEU A 2 29.36 0.47 -32.11
N LEU A 3 28.06 0.47 -31.95
CA LEU A 3 27.30 1.44 -31.11
C LEU A 3 27.20 1.06 -29.61
N LEU A 4 27.68 -0.13 -29.21
CA LEU A 4 27.61 -0.62 -27.82
C LEU A 4 28.81 -0.21 -26.94
N ILE A 5 29.90 0.24 -27.52
CA ILE A 5 31.15 0.54 -26.80
C ILE A 5 31.07 1.78 -25.90
N PRO A 6 30.40 2.91 -26.28
CA PRO A 6 30.31 4.06 -25.41
C PRO A 6 29.33 3.88 -24.24
N LEU A 7 28.44 2.89 -24.29
CA LEU A 7 27.52 2.56 -23.19
C LEU A 7 28.21 1.95 -21.96
N LEU A 8 29.43 1.43 -22.12
CA LEU A 8 30.22 0.79 -21.06
C LEU A 8 31.19 1.75 -20.35
N THR A 9 31.49 2.91 -20.91
CA THR A 9 32.45 3.86 -20.33
C THR A 9 31.72 4.96 -19.56
N GLY A 10 31.45 4.73 -18.28
CA GLY A 10 30.88 5.73 -17.38
C GLY A 10 31.76 6.99 -17.14
N CYS A 11 32.78 7.24 -18.00
CA CYS A 11 33.63 8.41 -17.90
C CYS A 11 32.97 9.72 -18.36
N SER A 12 31.95 9.66 -19.22
CA SER A 12 31.29 10.85 -19.76
C SER A 12 30.20 11.45 -18.85
N ALA A 13 29.58 10.65 -17.94
CA ALA A 13 28.48 11.11 -17.11
C ALA A 13 28.85 12.26 -16.15
N VAL A 14 30.09 12.30 -15.69
CA VAL A 14 30.56 13.34 -14.76
C VAL A 14 30.57 14.74 -15.39
N ARG A 15 30.57 14.87 -16.72
CA ARG A 15 30.52 16.16 -17.44
C ARG A 15 29.19 16.89 -17.21
N PHE A 16 28.10 16.15 -16.98
CA PHE A 16 26.78 16.70 -16.71
C PHE A 16 26.54 17.04 -15.23
N VAL A 17 27.48 16.72 -14.35
CA VAL A 17 27.42 17.06 -12.94
C VAL A 17 27.94 18.49 -12.75
N PRO A 18 27.24 19.36 -12.00
CA PRO A 18 27.69 20.75 -11.75
C PRO A 18 29.11 20.78 -11.15
N LYS A 19 29.88 21.83 -11.47
CA LYS A 19 31.22 22.06 -10.89
C LYS A 19 31.12 22.09 -9.36
N GLY A 20 32.04 21.46 -8.66
CA GLY A 20 32.07 21.38 -7.19
C GLY A 20 31.13 20.30 -6.59
N ARG A 21 30.32 19.64 -7.41
CA ARG A 21 29.48 18.51 -6.99
C ARG A 21 30.04 17.17 -7.45
N SER A 22 29.60 16.10 -6.77
CA SER A 22 30.01 14.72 -7.07
C SER A 22 28.81 13.88 -7.50
N MET A 23 29.03 12.97 -8.44
CA MET A 23 28.04 12.00 -8.91
C MET A 23 27.90 10.87 -7.90
N LEU A 24 26.67 10.52 -7.53
CA LEU A 24 26.36 9.35 -6.72
C LEU A 24 26.37 8.09 -7.61
N THR A 25 27.33 7.21 -7.39
CA THR A 25 27.53 6.03 -8.24
C THR A 25 26.97 4.75 -7.66
N ARG A 26 26.90 4.68 -6.33
CA ARG A 26 26.46 3.50 -5.58
C ARG A 26 25.89 3.91 -4.24
N VAL A 27 24.79 3.27 -3.84
CA VAL A 27 24.24 3.34 -2.51
C VAL A 27 24.07 1.93 -1.99
N GLN A 28 24.54 1.69 -0.78
CA GLN A 28 24.44 0.41 -0.11
C GLN A 28 23.92 0.60 1.32
N VAL A 29 23.17 -0.38 1.80
CA VAL A 29 22.82 -0.54 3.21
C VAL A 29 23.43 -1.85 3.68
N THR A 30 24.13 -1.81 4.80
CA THR A 30 24.74 -2.98 5.43
C THR A 30 24.34 -3.04 6.89
N SER A 31 24.33 -4.21 7.50
CA SER A 31 24.02 -4.41 8.91
C SER A 31 25.13 -5.21 9.57
N ASN A 32 25.47 -4.87 10.80
CA ASN A 32 26.38 -5.66 11.64
C ASN A 32 25.65 -6.76 12.44
N ASN A 33 24.32 -6.81 12.33
CA ASN A 33 23.49 -7.83 12.99
C ASN A 33 22.84 -8.75 11.94
N PRO A 34 23.11 -10.06 11.95
CA PRO A 34 22.55 -10.99 10.97
C PRO A 34 21.02 -11.13 11.05
N GLN A 35 20.41 -10.79 12.19
CA GLN A 35 18.95 -10.80 12.35
C GLN A 35 18.27 -9.59 11.68
N VAL A 36 19.04 -8.61 11.22
CA VAL A 36 18.53 -7.40 10.56
C VAL A 36 18.96 -7.44 9.09
N ALA A 37 18.06 -7.88 8.24
CA ALA A 37 18.30 -7.93 6.80
C ALA A 37 18.37 -6.48 6.26
N ALA A 38 19.54 -6.08 5.81
CA ALA A 38 19.77 -4.71 5.29
C ALA A 38 18.87 -4.37 4.09
N ALA A 39 18.44 -5.37 3.32
CA ALA A 39 17.54 -5.22 2.18
C ALA A 39 16.18 -4.62 2.57
N ASP A 40 15.63 -4.98 3.73
CA ASP A 40 14.33 -4.53 4.23
C ASP A 40 14.32 -3.02 4.53
N TYR A 41 15.49 -2.45 4.73
CA TYR A 41 15.67 -1.05 5.09
C TYR A 41 16.01 -0.15 3.90
N ARG A 42 16.19 -0.71 2.70
CA ARG A 42 16.58 0.06 1.52
C ARG A 42 15.54 1.13 1.15
N ASN A 43 14.26 0.85 1.35
CA ASN A 43 13.16 1.78 1.04
C ASN A 43 13.16 3.06 1.90
N TYR A 44 13.93 3.09 3.00
CA TYR A 44 14.09 4.28 3.84
C TYR A 44 15.19 5.22 3.36
N VAL A 45 15.94 4.82 2.34
CA VAL A 45 16.97 5.65 1.72
C VAL A 45 16.32 6.64 0.76
N ARG A 46 16.62 7.93 0.94
CA ARG A 46 16.00 9.03 0.17
C ARG A 46 16.70 9.32 -1.15
N GLN A 47 17.86 8.77 -1.37
CA GLN A 47 18.68 9.03 -2.53
C GLN A 47 19.29 7.74 -3.04
N GLU A 48 18.98 7.37 -4.27
CA GLU A 48 19.52 6.19 -4.94
C GLU A 48 20.44 6.60 -6.08
N ALA A 49 21.38 5.72 -6.44
CA ALA A 49 22.19 5.89 -7.63
C ALA A 49 21.38 5.55 -8.89
N ASN A 50 21.84 6.04 -10.05
CA ASN A 50 21.20 5.77 -11.33
C ASN A 50 20.86 4.29 -11.53
N SER A 51 19.71 4.05 -12.15
CA SER A 51 19.15 2.73 -12.40
C SER A 51 20.09 1.83 -13.24
N ARG A 52 19.96 0.52 -13.04
CA ARG A 52 20.75 -0.48 -13.77
C ARG A 52 19.83 -1.50 -14.43
N TRP A 53 20.09 -1.78 -15.70
CA TRP A 53 19.47 -2.88 -16.39
C TRP A 53 20.32 -4.14 -16.23
N LEU A 54 19.67 -5.29 -16.07
CA LEU A 54 20.34 -6.58 -15.83
C LEU A 54 21.39 -6.52 -14.68
N SER A 55 21.09 -5.72 -13.64
CA SER A 55 21.91 -5.53 -12.41
C SER A 55 23.29 -4.89 -12.63
N THR A 56 23.77 -4.77 -13.86
CA THR A 56 25.14 -4.30 -14.17
C THR A 56 25.20 -3.07 -15.05
N LEU A 57 24.37 -2.98 -16.08
CA LEU A 57 24.47 -1.96 -17.13
C LEU A 57 23.63 -0.72 -16.78
N LYS A 58 24.27 0.44 -16.71
CA LYS A 58 23.61 1.74 -16.54
C LYS A 58 23.11 2.30 -17.88
N VAL A 59 22.23 1.54 -18.55
CA VAL A 59 21.73 1.89 -19.89
C VAL A 59 21.03 3.25 -19.93
N PRO A 60 20.08 3.59 -19.00
CA PRO A 60 19.43 4.90 -19.03
C PRO A 60 20.40 6.07 -18.87
N LEU A 61 21.40 5.94 -17.97
CA LEU A 61 22.45 6.91 -17.82
C LEU A 61 23.33 6.99 -19.08
N GLY A 62 23.62 5.84 -19.70
CA GLY A 62 24.37 5.75 -20.97
C GLY A 62 23.66 6.50 -22.09
N ILE A 63 22.36 6.30 -22.24
CA ILE A 63 21.51 7.03 -23.20
C ILE A 63 21.61 8.54 -22.95
N TYR A 64 21.42 8.98 -21.71
CA TYR A 64 21.56 10.39 -21.36
C TYR A 64 22.93 10.96 -21.76
N CYS A 65 24.01 10.20 -21.57
CA CYS A 65 25.37 10.60 -21.89
C CYS A 65 25.69 10.68 -23.41
N LEU A 66 24.83 10.13 -24.27
CA LEU A 66 24.95 10.29 -25.72
C LEU A 66 24.55 11.70 -26.18
N SER A 67 23.80 12.43 -25.37
CA SER A 67 23.42 13.81 -25.67
C SER A 67 24.61 14.78 -25.54
N GLY A 68 24.50 15.92 -26.22
CA GLY A 68 25.34 17.09 -25.94
C GLY A 68 24.87 17.82 -24.67
N THR A 69 25.63 18.83 -24.26
CA THR A 69 25.31 19.72 -23.14
C THR A 69 24.38 20.87 -23.54
N ASP A 70 24.07 21.02 -24.83
CA ASP A 70 23.19 22.06 -25.35
C ASP A 70 21.73 21.59 -25.29
N GLU A 71 20.95 22.21 -24.40
CA GLU A 71 19.52 21.91 -24.18
C GLU A 71 18.59 22.46 -25.28
N HIS A 72 19.08 23.38 -26.12
CA HIS A 72 18.29 23.95 -27.20
C HIS A 72 18.15 23.00 -28.40
N ASN A 73 19.01 22.01 -28.52
CA ASN A 73 18.94 21.02 -29.58
C ASN A 73 17.80 20.01 -29.34
N ALA A 74 16.90 19.87 -30.33
CA ALA A 74 15.73 18.98 -30.25
C ALA A 74 16.12 17.52 -29.99
N LEU A 75 17.20 17.01 -30.58
CA LEU A 75 17.71 15.65 -30.36
C LEU A 75 18.19 15.44 -28.90
N ASN A 76 18.88 16.44 -28.34
CA ASN A 76 19.32 16.37 -26.95
C ASN A 76 18.14 16.31 -26.00
N ARG A 77 17.06 17.06 -26.24
CA ARG A 77 15.83 17.03 -25.43
C ARG A 77 15.16 15.65 -25.45
N ILE A 78 15.11 15.01 -26.61
CA ILE A 78 14.54 13.65 -26.72
C ILE A 78 15.39 12.64 -25.94
N VAL A 79 16.70 12.69 -26.10
CA VAL A 79 17.65 11.78 -25.41
C VAL A 79 17.64 12.03 -23.89
N HIS A 80 17.54 13.28 -23.42
CA HIS A 80 17.38 13.62 -22.02
C HIS A 80 16.05 13.09 -21.42
N ARG A 81 14.99 13.05 -22.22
CA ARG A 81 13.68 12.57 -21.80
C ARG A 81 13.64 11.03 -21.67
N ILE A 82 14.37 10.32 -22.52
CA ILE A 82 14.46 8.84 -22.50
C ILE A 82 15.52 8.36 -21.52
N GLY A 83 16.61 9.11 -21.39
CA GLY A 83 17.74 8.80 -20.51
C GLY A 83 17.49 9.26 -19.08
N GLU A 84 18.36 8.82 -18.18
CA GLU A 84 18.36 9.23 -16.76
C GLU A 84 19.57 10.13 -16.50
N ALA A 85 19.32 11.36 -16.01
CA ALA A 85 20.37 12.30 -15.62
C ALA A 85 21.27 11.71 -14.51
N PRO A 86 22.57 12.06 -14.46
CA PRO A 86 23.44 11.60 -13.41
C PRO A 86 22.98 12.13 -12.05
N VAL A 87 22.78 11.23 -11.09
CA VAL A 87 22.37 11.60 -9.75
C VAL A 87 23.52 12.29 -9.02
N VAL A 88 23.27 13.50 -8.53
CA VAL A 88 24.24 14.29 -7.78
C VAL A 88 24.12 13.96 -6.30
N TYR A 89 25.25 13.66 -5.63
CA TYR A 89 25.27 13.42 -4.20
C TYR A 89 24.80 14.63 -3.40
N ASN A 90 23.91 14.39 -2.44
CA ASN A 90 23.35 15.39 -1.55
C ASN A 90 23.48 14.95 -0.08
N ASP A 91 24.21 15.70 0.69
CA ASP A 91 24.48 15.42 2.10
C ASP A 91 23.22 15.55 2.98
N THR A 92 22.36 16.52 2.70
CA THR A 92 21.09 16.70 3.42
C THR A 92 20.18 15.47 3.29
N LEU A 93 20.08 14.90 2.08
CA LEU A 93 19.32 13.67 1.84
C LEU A 93 19.95 12.46 2.53
N THR A 94 21.28 12.46 2.67
CA THR A 94 21.99 11.44 3.46
C THR A 94 21.60 11.53 4.93
N GLY A 95 21.56 12.73 5.51
CA GLY A 95 21.10 12.94 6.89
C GLY A 95 19.65 12.49 7.11
N TYR A 96 18.75 12.84 6.20
CA TYR A 96 17.35 12.36 6.27
C TYR A 96 17.25 10.84 6.17
N SER A 97 18.06 10.20 5.32
CA SER A 97 18.10 8.74 5.21
C SER A 97 18.59 8.09 6.51
N MET A 98 19.64 8.65 7.13
CA MET A 98 20.15 8.15 8.42
C MET A 98 19.08 8.23 9.51
N ALA A 99 18.35 9.35 9.60
CA ALA A 99 17.25 9.51 10.55
C ALA A 99 16.11 8.53 10.29
N ALA A 100 15.71 8.36 9.03
CA ALA A 100 14.67 7.42 8.64
C ALA A 100 15.04 5.95 8.93
N LEU A 101 16.27 5.55 8.61
CA LEU A 101 16.80 4.22 8.89
C LEU A 101 16.85 3.95 10.41
N ARG A 102 17.29 4.92 11.20
CA ARG A 102 17.30 4.81 12.67
C ARG A 102 15.89 4.66 13.22
N MET A 103 14.93 5.49 12.79
CA MET A 103 13.52 5.37 13.20
C MET A 103 12.92 4.02 12.80
N ALA A 104 13.24 3.51 11.62
CA ALA A 104 12.79 2.19 11.17
C ALA A 104 13.34 1.06 12.04
N LEU A 105 14.57 1.13 12.50
CA LEU A 105 15.15 0.18 13.46
C LEU A 105 14.49 0.31 14.84
N GLN A 106 14.29 1.54 15.32
CA GLN A 106 13.62 1.79 16.59
C GLN A 106 12.17 1.29 16.60
N SER A 107 11.44 1.42 15.50
CA SER A 107 10.09 0.89 15.38
C SER A 107 10.02 -0.64 15.48
N LYS A 108 11.12 -1.34 15.21
CA LYS A 108 11.29 -2.79 15.35
C LYS A 108 11.84 -3.22 16.72
N GLY A 109 11.98 -2.27 17.66
CA GLY A 109 12.42 -2.52 19.03
C GLY A 109 13.92 -2.39 19.26
N TYR A 110 14.70 -1.94 18.29
CA TYR A 110 16.12 -1.62 18.47
C TYR A 110 16.27 -0.18 18.97
N LEU A 111 15.88 0.06 20.22
CA LEU A 111 15.77 1.43 20.78
C LEU A 111 17.08 2.22 20.77
N GLN A 112 18.22 1.53 20.90
CA GLN A 112 19.55 2.13 20.90
C GLN A 112 20.22 2.12 19.51
N ALA A 113 19.44 1.86 18.44
CA ALA A 113 19.97 1.79 17.10
C ALA A 113 20.70 3.08 16.68
N ARG A 114 21.83 2.90 16.00
CA ARG A 114 22.61 3.94 15.36
C ARG A 114 22.78 3.61 13.88
N VAL A 115 22.99 4.63 13.09
CA VAL A 115 23.27 4.48 11.66
C VAL A 115 24.49 5.35 11.36
N ASP A 116 25.54 4.72 10.85
CA ASP A 116 26.73 5.39 10.38
C ASP A 116 26.76 5.43 8.87
N THR A 117 27.53 6.34 8.29
CA THR A 117 27.76 6.43 6.86
C THR A 117 29.24 6.36 6.54
N THR A 118 29.55 5.69 5.43
CA THR A 118 30.89 5.70 4.85
C THR A 118 30.80 6.23 3.42
N LEU A 119 31.53 7.30 3.15
CA LEU A 119 31.66 7.90 1.82
C LEU A 119 33.02 7.49 1.22
N THR A 120 32.98 6.82 0.08
CA THR A 120 34.19 6.57 -0.70
C THR A 120 34.14 7.47 -1.93
N GLN A 121 35.03 8.47 -1.96
CA GLN A 121 35.12 9.40 -3.08
C GLN A 121 36.35 9.10 -3.93
N LYS A 122 36.14 8.97 -5.22
CA LYS A 122 37.21 8.87 -6.22
C LYS A 122 36.93 9.87 -7.33
N GLN A 123 37.80 10.88 -7.46
CA GLN A 123 37.57 12.02 -8.35
C GLN A 123 36.22 12.69 -8.02
N ARG A 124 35.31 12.86 -8.99
CA ARG A 124 33.97 13.44 -8.82
C ARG A 124 32.86 12.37 -8.71
N ARG A 125 33.20 11.19 -8.17
CA ARG A 125 32.29 10.06 -7.98
C ARG A 125 32.28 9.66 -6.53
N VAL A 126 31.07 9.45 -5.98
CA VAL A 126 30.84 9.06 -4.58
C VAL A 126 30.09 7.74 -4.54
N ALA A 127 30.58 6.82 -3.73
CA ALA A 127 29.85 5.65 -3.27
C ALA A 127 29.50 5.85 -1.78
N LEU A 128 28.22 5.69 -1.44
CA LEU A 128 27.68 5.86 -0.11
C LEU A 128 27.28 4.52 0.47
N THR A 129 27.72 4.22 1.67
CA THR A 129 27.30 3.04 2.42
C THR A 129 26.72 3.46 3.75
N TYR A 130 25.45 3.09 4.00
CA TYR A 130 24.83 3.18 5.31
C TYR A 130 25.11 1.91 6.10
N ARG A 131 25.66 2.04 7.28
CA ARG A 131 25.92 0.93 8.19
C ARG A 131 24.93 0.97 9.34
N LEU A 132 24.04 -0.01 9.38
CA LEU A 132 23.09 -0.19 10.47
C LEU A 132 23.78 -0.83 11.65
N LEU A 133 23.65 -0.20 12.82
CA LEU A 133 24.13 -0.66 14.11
C LEU A 133 22.92 -0.80 15.05
N PRO A 134 22.11 -1.87 14.91
CA PRO A 134 20.85 -2.01 15.64
C PRO A 134 21.03 -2.09 17.15
N GLY A 135 22.12 -2.68 17.62
CA GLY A 135 22.26 -3.04 19.03
C GLY A 135 21.35 -4.22 19.39
N ASN A 136 20.97 -4.29 20.65
CA ASN A 136 20.10 -5.35 21.16
C ASN A 136 18.63 -4.97 21.01
N ARG A 137 17.80 -5.98 20.67
CA ARG A 137 16.34 -5.79 20.55
C ARG A 137 15.69 -5.78 21.91
N SER A 138 14.73 -4.89 22.12
CA SER A 138 13.94 -4.80 23.35
C SER A 138 12.73 -5.72 23.32
N TYR A 139 12.41 -6.32 24.49
CA TYR A 139 11.30 -7.26 24.65
C TYR A 139 10.37 -6.84 25.79
N VAL A 140 9.08 -7.13 25.65
CA VAL A 140 8.08 -6.85 26.67
C VAL A 140 8.21 -7.85 27.82
N HIS A 141 8.72 -7.37 28.95
CA HIS A 141 8.87 -8.18 30.18
C HIS A 141 7.58 -8.18 31.02
N GLU A 142 6.90 -7.04 31.08
CA GLU A 142 5.65 -6.87 31.82
C GLU A 142 4.61 -6.22 30.90
N LEU A 143 3.40 -6.78 30.87
CA LEU A 143 2.27 -6.25 30.12
C LEU A 143 1.15 -5.83 31.08
N ARG A 144 0.87 -4.53 31.15
CA ARG A 144 -0.24 -3.96 31.92
C ARG A 144 -1.36 -3.52 30.99
N ARG A 145 -2.60 -3.56 31.52
CA ARG A 145 -3.81 -3.14 30.81
C ARG A 145 -4.61 -2.22 31.72
N GLU A 146 -4.87 -1.01 31.25
CA GLU A 146 -5.63 0.02 31.94
C GLU A 146 -6.87 0.37 31.13
N PHE A 147 -8.02 0.38 31.79
CA PHE A 147 -9.30 0.68 31.19
C PHE A 147 -10.05 1.68 32.07
N ASP A 148 -10.67 2.68 31.46
CA ASP A 148 -11.49 3.65 32.15
C ASP A 148 -13.00 3.33 32.13
N ASN A 149 -13.40 2.22 31.43
CA ASN A 149 -14.77 1.72 31.35
C ASN A 149 -14.80 0.21 31.52
N ASP A 150 -15.57 -0.29 32.51
CA ASP A 150 -15.65 -1.72 32.85
C ASP A 150 -16.34 -2.57 31.78
N THR A 151 -17.29 -2.02 31.05
CA THR A 151 -17.98 -2.75 29.97
C THR A 151 -17.03 -2.95 28.79
N VAL A 152 -16.26 -1.91 28.44
CA VAL A 152 -15.20 -1.98 27.44
C VAL A 152 -14.12 -2.96 27.87
N ARG A 153 -13.71 -2.94 29.15
CA ARG A 153 -12.74 -3.91 29.68
C ARG A 153 -13.22 -5.34 29.49
N ARG A 154 -14.46 -5.65 29.87
CA ARG A 154 -15.04 -7.00 29.70
C ARG A 154 -15.07 -7.44 28.24
N LEU A 155 -15.48 -6.53 27.34
CA LEU A 155 -15.55 -6.78 25.89
C LEU A 155 -14.19 -7.12 25.28
N ILE A 156 -13.16 -6.35 25.64
CA ILE A 156 -11.80 -6.54 25.10
C ILE A 156 -11.14 -7.77 25.71
N MET A 157 -11.34 -8.00 27.02
CA MET A 157 -10.75 -9.15 27.71
C MET A 157 -11.39 -10.48 27.28
N ALA A 158 -12.68 -10.49 26.93
CA ALA A 158 -13.33 -11.68 26.35
C ALA A 158 -12.74 -12.10 25.00
N ASP A 159 -12.07 -11.18 24.28
CA ASP A 159 -11.39 -11.42 23.01
C ASP A 159 -9.85 -11.49 23.16
N SER A 160 -9.37 -11.70 24.38
CA SER A 160 -7.93 -11.70 24.69
C SER A 160 -7.12 -12.79 23.97
N SER A 161 -7.73 -13.90 23.55
CA SER A 161 -7.10 -14.95 22.74
C SER A 161 -6.64 -14.46 21.37
N ASN A 162 -7.29 -13.44 20.82
CA ASN A 162 -6.93 -12.81 19.54
C ASN A 162 -5.95 -11.64 19.69
N SER A 163 -5.55 -11.30 20.92
CA SER A 163 -4.60 -10.22 21.18
C SER A 163 -3.23 -10.51 20.61
N LYS A 164 -2.62 -9.50 19.99
CA LYS A 164 -1.25 -9.55 19.50
C LYS A 164 -0.22 -9.30 20.61
N LEU A 165 -0.69 -8.92 21.82
CA LEU A 165 0.17 -8.57 22.94
C LEU A 165 0.34 -9.75 23.91
N TYR A 166 1.61 -10.12 24.13
CA TYR A 166 1.98 -11.14 25.09
C TYR A 166 3.32 -10.83 25.77
N LYS A 167 3.55 -11.39 26.97
CA LYS A 167 4.81 -11.25 27.66
C LYS A 167 5.91 -12.00 26.87
N GLY A 168 7.06 -11.38 26.67
CA GLY A 168 8.17 -11.91 25.89
C GLY A 168 8.14 -11.53 24.41
N MET A 169 7.08 -10.84 23.93
CA MET A 169 7.06 -10.35 22.54
C MET A 169 8.14 -9.30 22.30
N PRO A 170 8.69 -9.19 21.09
CA PRO A 170 9.54 -8.05 20.76
C PRO A 170 8.72 -6.77 20.76
N LEU A 171 9.34 -5.67 21.19
CA LEU A 171 8.72 -4.35 21.06
C LEU A 171 8.69 -3.97 19.57
N ASP A 172 7.54 -4.06 18.95
CA ASP A 172 7.35 -3.77 17.52
C ASP A 172 6.13 -2.86 17.36
N LEU A 173 6.35 -1.64 16.83
CA LEU A 173 5.26 -0.67 16.67
C LEU A 173 4.20 -1.13 15.65
N ALA A 174 4.56 -1.98 14.70
CA ALA A 174 3.58 -2.55 13.77
C ALA A 174 2.60 -3.46 14.52
N LEU A 175 3.09 -4.36 15.40
CA LEU A 175 2.24 -5.21 16.23
C LEU A 175 1.34 -4.40 17.17
N LEU A 176 1.86 -3.30 17.73
CA LEU A 176 1.06 -2.39 18.54
C LEU A 176 -0.03 -1.70 17.70
N GLY A 177 0.30 -1.33 16.46
CA GLY A 177 -0.66 -0.77 15.50
C GLY A 177 -1.77 -1.77 15.13
N GLU A 178 -1.41 -3.03 14.87
CA GLU A 178 -2.37 -4.11 14.59
C GLU A 178 -3.32 -4.33 15.78
N GLU A 179 -2.76 -4.37 17.01
CA GLU A 179 -3.58 -4.52 18.21
C GLU A 179 -4.51 -3.33 18.45
N ARG A 180 -4.03 -2.10 18.21
CA ARG A 180 -4.88 -0.89 18.25
C ARG A 180 -6.06 -1.04 17.29
N THR A 181 -5.78 -1.39 16.05
CA THR A 181 -6.80 -1.59 15.02
C THR A 181 -7.79 -2.69 15.42
N ARG A 182 -7.31 -3.82 15.93
CA ARG A 182 -8.15 -4.91 16.41
C ARG A 182 -9.10 -4.45 17.51
N ILE A 183 -8.59 -3.71 18.51
CA ILE A 183 -9.41 -3.20 19.63
C ILE A 183 -10.46 -2.22 19.12
N VAL A 184 -10.08 -1.27 18.26
CA VAL A 184 -11.01 -0.30 17.67
C VAL A 184 -12.13 -1.01 16.90
N HIS A 185 -11.77 -1.95 16.02
CA HIS A 185 -12.76 -2.75 15.29
C HIS A 185 -13.66 -3.55 16.23
N ARG A 186 -13.09 -4.13 17.30
CA ARG A 186 -13.90 -4.85 18.29
C ARG A 186 -14.92 -3.94 18.97
N LEU A 187 -14.55 -2.71 19.30
CA LEU A 187 -15.45 -1.71 19.86
C LEU A 187 -16.53 -1.31 18.86
N GLN A 188 -16.14 -0.95 17.63
CA GLN A 188 -17.07 -0.53 16.58
C GLN A 188 -18.09 -1.64 16.27
N ASN A 189 -17.65 -2.89 16.15
CA ASN A 189 -18.52 -4.04 15.91
C ASN A 189 -19.46 -4.36 17.08
N ASN A 190 -19.29 -3.70 18.22
CA ASN A 190 -20.20 -3.79 19.35
C ASN A 190 -20.99 -2.49 19.61
N GLY A 191 -21.06 -1.62 18.60
CA GLY A 191 -21.89 -0.42 18.60
C GLY A 191 -21.20 0.83 19.15
N TYR A 192 -19.92 0.77 19.55
CA TYR A 192 -19.18 1.97 19.97
C TYR A 192 -18.65 2.70 18.73
N MET A 193 -19.54 3.32 17.97
CA MET A 193 -19.23 3.92 16.67
C MET A 193 -18.25 5.08 16.76
N ASN A 194 -18.20 5.78 17.89
CA ASN A 194 -17.25 6.87 18.13
C ASN A 194 -15.82 6.37 18.39
N ALA A 195 -15.63 5.05 18.61
CA ALA A 195 -14.32 4.50 18.88
C ALA A 195 -13.39 4.65 17.66
N ASN A 196 -12.24 5.24 17.89
CA ASN A 196 -11.19 5.46 16.91
C ASN A 196 -9.81 5.18 17.53
N ASN A 197 -8.75 5.40 16.78
CA ASN A 197 -7.38 5.13 17.22
C ASN A 197 -6.95 5.93 18.47
N GLU A 198 -7.62 7.02 18.80
CA GLU A 198 -7.31 7.85 19.99
C GLU A 198 -7.77 7.18 21.30
N TYR A 199 -8.70 6.21 21.22
CA TYR A 199 -9.13 5.43 22.38
C TYR A 199 -8.05 4.48 22.89
N VAL A 200 -7.08 4.13 22.06
CA VAL A 200 -6.09 3.11 22.35
C VAL A 200 -4.69 3.70 22.28
N SER A 201 -4.00 3.72 23.40
CA SER A 201 -2.62 4.18 23.48
C SER A 201 -1.72 3.14 24.16
N PHE A 202 -0.43 3.24 23.88
CA PHE A 202 0.60 2.39 24.48
C PHE A 202 1.64 3.25 25.15
N VAL A 203 2.02 2.87 26.36
CA VAL A 203 3.16 3.46 27.07
C VAL A 203 4.20 2.38 27.28
N ALA A 204 5.39 2.62 26.81
CA ALA A 204 6.52 1.70 26.91
C ALA A 204 7.60 2.32 27.81
N ASP A 205 7.74 1.78 29.02
CA ASP A 205 8.77 2.21 29.98
C ASP A 205 9.96 1.24 29.88
N THR A 206 11.13 1.76 29.55
CA THR A 206 12.37 0.99 29.56
C THR A 206 12.86 0.82 30.99
N LEU A 207 13.14 -0.43 31.38
CA LEU A 207 13.69 -0.72 32.68
C LEU A 207 15.19 -0.38 32.68
N PRO A 208 15.71 0.29 33.74
CA PRO A 208 17.13 0.63 33.84
C PRO A 208 18.03 -0.60 33.66
N LEU A 209 19.12 -0.44 32.94
CA LEU A 209 20.16 -1.48 32.71
C LEU A 209 19.72 -2.76 32.02
N SER A 210 18.51 -2.81 31.47
CA SER A 210 18.02 -3.98 30.75
C SER A 210 17.36 -3.59 29.42
N GLN A 211 17.24 -4.55 28.49
CA GLN A 211 16.44 -4.40 27.28
C GLN A 211 14.97 -4.74 27.51
N ALA A 212 14.59 -4.92 28.77
CA ALA A 212 13.25 -5.23 29.18
C ALA A 212 12.39 -3.97 29.17
N VAL A 213 11.17 -4.10 28.66
CA VAL A 213 10.20 -3.01 28.57
C VAL A 213 8.94 -3.41 29.33
N ARG A 214 8.44 -2.48 30.16
CA ARG A 214 7.07 -2.56 30.66
C ARG A 214 6.16 -1.88 29.66
N LEU A 215 5.25 -2.64 29.07
CA LEU A 215 4.26 -2.15 28.10
C LEU A 215 2.90 -2.00 28.80
N THR A 216 2.34 -0.80 28.78
CA THR A 216 1.00 -0.52 29.28
C THR A 216 0.08 -0.20 28.11
N LEU A 217 -0.91 -1.06 27.87
CA LEU A 217 -2.04 -0.77 27.01
C LEU A 217 -3.05 0.06 27.80
N ARG A 218 -3.42 1.24 27.25
CA ARG A 218 -4.46 2.10 27.81
C ARG A 218 -5.62 2.18 26.83
N VAL A 219 -6.82 1.88 27.29
CA VAL A 219 -8.06 2.08 26.56
C VAL A 219 -8.94 3.04 27.34
N GLN A 220 -9.05 4.25 26.83
CA GLN A 220 -9.71 5.36 27.52
C GLN A 220 -10.38 6.32 26.54
N ALA A 221 -11.38 7.07 27.00
CA ALA A 221 -12.00 8.13 26.22
C ALA A 221 -10.96 9.17 25.79
N PRO A 222 -11.02 9.71 24.55
CA PRO A 222 -10.14 10.80 24.12
C PRO A 222 -10.27 12.02 25.02
N ARG A 223 -9.19 12.78 25.14
CA ARG A 223 -9.17 14.00 25.95
C ARG A 223 -10.19 15.03 25.41
N GLY A 224 -10.96 15.65 26.32
CA GLY A 224 -11.95 16.67 25.95
C GLY A 224 -13.27 16.13 25.42
N VAL A 225 -13.44 14.81 25.32
CA VAL A 225 -14.71 14.18 24.96
C VAL A 225 -15.45 13.75 26.22
N ASP A 226 -16.76 14.06 26.31
CA ASP A 226 -17.61 13.58 27.41
C ASP A 226 -17.62 12.04 27.40
N ARG A 227 -17.38 11.42 28.58
CA ARG A 227 -17.31 9.96 28.72
C ARG A 227 -18.61 9.26 28.33
N ARG A 228 -19.78 9.90 28.56
CA ARG A 228 -21.08 9.33 28.17
C ARG A 228 -21.18 9.25 26.65
N MET A 229 -20.76 10.32 25.95
CA MET A 229 -20.77 10.37 24.50
C MET A 229 -19.69 9.43 23.91
N ALA A 230 -18.50 9.37 24.52
CA ALA A 230 -17.42 8.50 24.08
C ALA A 230 -17.83 7.02 24.10
N TYR A 231 -18.55 6.59 25.15
CA TYR A 231 -18.96 5.18 25.32
C TYR A 231 -20.43 4.94 25.01
N GLN A 232 -21.07 5.84 24.25
CA GLN A 232 -22.44 5.63 23.79
C GLN A 232 -22.46 4.47 22.79
N VAL A 233 -23.37 3.53 23.01
CA VAL A 233 -23.60 2.40 22.12
C VAL A 233 -24.73 2.77 21.17
N TYR A 234 -24.47 2.66 19.88
CA TYR A 234 -25.42 2.92 18.81
C TYR A 234 -25.95 1.62 18.22
N ARG A 235 -27.12 1.70 17.61
CA ARG A 235 -27.68 0.66 16.72
C ARG A 235 -27.84 1.25 15.32
N ILE A 236 -27.77 0.40 14.32
CA ILE A 236 -28.10 0.78 12.96
C ILE A 236 -29.61 1.01 12.86
N GLY A 237 -30.01 2.20 12.47
CA GLY A 237 -31.37 2.53 12.16
C GLY A 237 -31.74 2.16 10.72
N ARG A 238 -32.11 3.14 9.92
CA ARG A 238 -32.42 2.92 8.50
C ARG A 238 -31.14 2.70 7.70
N VAL A 239 -31.17 1.72 6.79
CA VAL A 239 -30.13 1.48 5.80
C VAL A 239 -30.68 1.87 4.42
N SER A 240 -30.02 2.80 3.74
CA SER A 240 -30.32 3.20 2.36
C SER A 240 -29.17 2.85 1.46
N LEU A 241 -29.43 2.23 0.32
CA LEU A 241 -28.47 2.02 -0.75
C LEU A 241 -28.81 2.94 -1.92
N ILE A 242 -27.88 3.84 -2.24
CA ILE A 242 -28.01 4.84 -3.28
C ILE A 242 -27.11 4.45 -4.43
N GLU A 243 -27.71 4.02 -5.53
CA GLU A 243 -26.99 3.72 -6.78
C GLU A 243 -26.76 5.02 -7.55
N LEU A 244 -25.51 5.49 -7.53
CA LEU A 244 -25.11 6.73 -8.18
C LEU A 244 -24.97 6.50 -9.70
N ASN A 245 -25.72 7.24 -10.49
CA ASN A 245 -25.48 7.41 -11.91
C ASN A 245 -24.71 8.74 -12.10
N THR A 246 -23.85 8.82 -13.12
CA THR A 246 -22.84 9.87 -13.26
C THR A 246 -23.39 11.28 -13.37
N GLU A 247 -24.68 11.50 -13.63
CA GLU A 247 -25.24 12.79 -13.99
C GLU A 247 -26.64 13.10 -13.40
N GLU A 248 -27.31 12.14 -12.75
CA GLU A 248 -28.70 12.31 -12.32
C GLU A 248 -28.87 12.00 -10.82
N ALA A 249 -29.59 12.88 -10.11
CA ALA A 249 -30.01 12.61 -8.76
C ALA A 249 -30.97 11.41 -8.71
N PRO A 250 -31.02 10.62 -7.61
CA PRO A 250 -31.98 9.54 -7.45
C PRO A 250 -33.42 10.05 -7.58
N THR A 251 -34.19 9.47 -8.48
CA THR A 251 -35.58 9.81 -8.76
C THR A 251 -36.55 8.73 -8.36
N ASP A 252 -36.07 7.49 -8.19
CA ASP A 252 -36.86 6.33 -7.81
C ASP A 252 -36.40 5.77 -6.45
N SER A 253 -37.34 5.38 -5.61
CA SER A 253 -37.11 4.78 -4.31
C SER A 253 -37.94 3.53 -4.15
N SER A 254 -37.32 2.46 -3.70
CA SER A 254 -37.98 1.19 -3.51
C SER A 254 -37.49 0.50 -2.24
N PHE A 255 -38.36 -0.32 -1.63
CA PHE A 255 -38.07 -0.98 -0.36
C PHE A 255 -37.96 -2.49 -0.56
N TYR A 256 -36.89 -3.09 -0.03
CA TYR A 256 -36.69 -4.54 -0.09
C TYR A 256 -35.86 -5.02 1.11
N ARG A 257 -36.38 -5.99 1.87
CA ARG A 257 -35.74 -6.58 3.06
C ARG A 257 -35.19 -5.54 4.06
N ASN A 258 -36.03 -4.59 4.46
CA ASN A 258 -35.70 -3.51 5.40
C ASN A 258 -34.59 -2.56 4.92
N ILE A 259 -34.28 -2.53 3.65
CA ILE A 259 -33.31 -1.63 3.02
C ILE A 259 -34.03 -0.77 1.99
N THR A 260 -33.79 0.53 2.01
CA THR A 260 -34.27 1.48 1.01
C THR A 260 -33.29 1.53 -0.15
N PHE A 261 -33.72 1.34 -1.38
CA PHE A 261 -32.91 1.46 -2.59
C PHE A 261 -33.34 2.74 -3.31
N GLU A 262 -32.35 3.58 -3.60
CA GLU A 262 -32.54 4.83 -4.33
C GLU A 262 -31.68 4.82 -5.59
N SER A 263 -32.27 5.20 -6.73
CA SER A 263 -31.59 5.21 -8.04
C SER A 263 -32.20 6.21 -9.00
N ALA A 264 -31.48 6.59 -10.04
CA ALA A 264 -32.02 7.31 -11.17
C ALA A 264 -32.74 6.31 -12.10
N GLY A 265 -34.05 6.12 -11.88
CA GLY A 265 -34.82 5.04 -12.48
C GLY A 265 -34.66 3.72 -11.74
N HIS A 266 -34.70 2.59 -12.45
CA HIS A 266 -34.55 1.28 -11.80
C HIS A 266 -33.10 0.96 -11.49
N THR A 267 -32.83 0.29 -10.33
CA THR A 267 -31.51 -0.21 -9.98
C THR A 267 -30.96 -1.12 -11.09
N ARG A 268 -29.72 -0.90 -11.52
CA ARG A 268 -29.06 -1.68 -12.58
C ARG A 268 -28.70 -3.08 -12.10
N ILE A 269 -28.26 -3.20 -10.86
CA ILE A 269 -28.01 -4.49 -10.20
C ILE A 269 -29.28 -4.93 -9.45
N ASN A 270 -29.55 -6.22 -9.45
CA ASN A 270 -30.68 -6.77 -8.70
C ASN A 270 -30.56 -6.50 -7.21
N ARG A 271 -31.63 -6.04 -6.57
CA ARG A 271 -31.67 -5.79 -5.11
C ARG A 271 -31.25 -7.01 -4.29
N HIS A 272 -31.60 -8.21 -4.75
CA HIS A 272 -31.16 -9.46 -4.11
C HIS A 272 -29.64 -9.60 -4.09
N THR A 273 -28.96 -9.25 -5.19
CA THR A 273 -27.49 -9.27 -5.28
C THR A 273 -26.87 -8.28 -4.29
N TYR A 274 -27.43 -7.08 -4.18
CA TYR A 274 -26.96 -6.12 -3.17
C TYR A 274 -27.12 -6.67 -1.76
N VAL A 275 -28.35 -7.12 -1.39
CA VAL A 275 -28.62 -7.58 -0.02
C VAL A 275 -27.72 -8.74 0.41
N ARG A 276 -27.37 -9.66 -0.50
CA ARG A 276 -26.45 -10.77 -0.21
C ARG A 276 -25.03 -10.31 0.13
N ASN A 277 -24.66 -9.11 -0.27
CA ASN A 277 -23.32 -8.53 -0.06
C ASN A 277 -23.32 -7.44 1.04
N LEU A 278 -24.46 -7.21 1.71
CA LEU A 278 -24.57 -6.27 2.81
C LEU A 278 -24.53 -7.01 4.15
N PHE A 279 -23.64 -6.57 5.00
CA PHE A 279 -23.50 -7.04 6.39
C PHE A 279 -23.88 -5.97 7.41
N VAL A 280 -24.01 -4.72 6.98
CA VAL A 280 -24.60 -3.63 7.76
C VAL A 280 -26.11 -3.74 7.62
N LEU A 281 -26.79 -4.20 8.67
CA LEU A 281 -28.21 -4.48 8.68
C LEU A 281 -28.94 -3.59 9.70
N PRO A 282 -30.20 -3.20 9.44
CA PRO A 282 -31.02 -2.50 10.41
C PRO A 282 -31.10 -3.25 11.76
N ASP A 283 -31.22 -2.51 12.85
CA ASP A 283 -31.32 -2.99 14.25
C ASP A 283 -30.07 -3.73 14.77
N SER A 284 -29.02 -3.90 13.94
CA SER A 284 -27.77 -4.50 14.37
C SER A 284 -26.93 -3.52 15.19
N ARG A 285 -26.10 -4.07 16.10
CA ARG A 285 -25.01 -3.34 16.76
C ARG A 285 -23.70 -3.56 16.03
N ASP A 286 -23.64 -4.61 15.25
CA ASP A 286 -22.44 -4.99 14.50
C ASP A 286 -22.32 -4.10 13.26
N VAL A 287 -21.32 -3.25 13.28
CA VAL A 287 -20.97 -2.38 12.16
C VAL A 287 -20.02 -3.16 11.26
N ALA A 288 -20.51 -4.19 10.60
CA ALA A 288 -19.73 -5.01 9.67
C ALA A 288 -19.41 -4.23 8.37
N THR A 289 -18.96 -2.98 8.55
CA THR A 289 -18.63 -2.02 7.49
C THR A 289 -17.59 -2.57 6.55
N GLN A 290 -16.54 -3.17 7.11
CA GLN A 290 -15.43 -3.68 6.32
C GLN A 290 -15.85 -4.82 5.38
N TYR A 291 -16.66 -5.75 5.88
CA TYR A 291 -17.19 -6.85 5.06
C TYR A 291 -18.13 -6.33 3.99
N THR A 292 -19.04 -5.42 4.33
CA THR A 292 -19.93 -4.77 3.36
C THR A 292 -19.15 -4.07 2.27
N TYR A 293 -18.14 -3.26 2.65
CA TYR A 293 -17.28 -2.55 1.72
C TYR A 293 -16.52 -3.50 0.79
N GLN A 294 -15.88 -4.53 1.34
CA GLN A 294 -15.12 -5.51 0.56
C GLN A 294 -16.02 -6.27 -0.41
N ASN A 295 -17.20 -6.72 0.03
CA ASN A 295 -18.10 -7.50 -0.81
C ASN A 295 -18.74 -6.65 -1.91
N LEU A 296 -19.15 -5.41 -1.62
CA LEU A 296 -19.67 -4.50 -2.65
C LEU A 296 -18.62 -4.16 -3.70
N ASN A 297 -17.38 -3.86 -3.28
CA ASN A 297 -16.30 -3.55 -4.23
C ASN A 297 -15.76 -4.78 -4.97
N ALA A 298 -16.04 -5.99 -4.51
CA ALA A 298 -15.73 -7.23 -5.24
C ALA A 298 -16.71 -7.50 -6.41
N LEU A 299 -17.86 -6.84 -6.44
CA LEU A 299 -18.82 -6.96 -7.53
C LEU A 299 -18.25 -6.30 -8.79
N ALA A 300 -18.14 -7.04 -9.87
CA ALA A 300 -17.52 -6.57 -11.12
C ALA A 300 -18.21 -5.33 -11.74
N ALA A 301 -19.49 -5.17 -11.48
CA ALA A 301 -20.26 -4.01 -11.94
C ALA A 301 -20.05 -2.76 -11.07
N VAL A 302 -19.48 -2.90 -9.86
CA VAL A 302 -19.23 -1.79 -8.94
C VAL A 302 -17.86 -1.19 -9.22
N ASN A 303 -17.80 0.10 -9.41
CA ASN A 303 -16.55 0.86 -9.54
C ASN A 303 -16.03 1.29 -8.17
N TYR A 304 -16.95 1.80 -7.35
CA TYR A 304 -16.64 2.35 -6.04
C TYR A 304 -17.87 2.26 -5.14
N SER A 305 -17.65 1.94 -3.88
CA SER A 305 -18.67 2.06 -2.85
C SER A 305 -18.17 2.89 -1.66
N ASN A 306 -19.07 3.61 -1.02
CA ASN A 306 -18.80 4.33 0.21
C ASN A 306 -19.92 4.09 1.20
N ILE A 307 -19.57 4.05 2.48
CA ILE A 307 -20.53 3.86 3.59
C ILE A 307 -20.48 5.10 4.46
N HIS A 308 -21.58 5.83 4.48
CA HIS A 308 -21.74 7.05 5.27
C HIS A 308 -22.70 6.82 6.43
N TYR A 309 -22.23 7.11 7.63
CA TYR A 309 -23.04 7.10 8.84
C TYR A 309 -23.57 8.50 9.09
N ALA A 310 -24.90 8.67 9.06
CA ALA A 310 -25.51 9.95 9.38
C ALA A 310 -25.28 10.29 10.85
N GLN A 311 -24.98 11.55 11.14
CA GLN A 311 -24.86 12.00 12.53
C GLN A 311 -26.19 11.80 13.27
N PRO A 312 -26.20 11.08 14.41
CA PRO A 312 -27.43 10.91 15.19
C PRO A 312 -27.87 12.25 15.79
N ALA A 313 -29.16 12.43 15.95
CA ALA A 313 -29.67 13.58 16.69
C ALA A 313 -29.22 13.52 18.17
N PRO A 314 -29.04 14.67 18.83
CA PRO A 314 -28.70 14.69 20.27
C PRO A 314 -29.65 13.84 21.10
N GLY A 315 -29.10 12.83 21.80
CA GLY A 315 -29.89 11.90 22.61
C GLY A 315 -30.44 10.67 21.88
N ASP A 316 -30.24 10.57 20.56
CA ASP A 316 -30.57 9.37 19.79
C ASP A 316 -29.45 8.33 19.90
N SER A 317 -29.85 7.06 20.00
CA SER A 317 -28.95 5.91 20.01
C SER A 317 -29.00 5.12 18.70
N THR A 318 -29.67 5.63 17.66
CA THR A 318 -29.78 5.04 16.34
C THR A 318 -29.00 5.88 15.32
N VAL A 319 -28.31 5.20 14.40
CA VAL A 319 -27.53 5.81 13.32
C VAL A 319 -28.02 5.28 11.98
N ASN A 320 -28.46 6.18 11.12
CA ASN A 320 -28.83 5.84 9.75
C ASN A 320 -27.57 5.66 8.89
N VAL A 321 -27.63 4.70 7.96
CA VAL A 321 -26.51 4.35 7.10
C VAL A 321 -26.90 4.55 5.64
N HIS A 322 -26.07 5.30 4.92
CA HIS A 322 -26.19 5.53 3.48
C HIS A 322 -25.03 4.83 2.77
N LEU A 323 -25.38 3.84 1.96
CA LEU A 323 -24.44 3.10 1.14
C LEU A 323 -24.48 3.72 -0.26
N LEU A 324 -23.42 4.42 -0.62
CA LEU A 324 -23.27 5.03 -1.94
C LEU A 324 -22.54 4.03 -2.86
N VAL A 325 -23.14 3.68 -3.99
CA VAL A 325 -22.57 2.71 -4.95
C VAL A 325 -22.50 3.34 -6.33
N GLN A 326 -21.31 3.49 -6.84
CA GLN A 326 -21.07 3.93 -8.22
C GLN A 326 -20.76 2.72 -9.11
N LEU A 327 -21.43 2.63 -10.24
CA LEU A 327 -21.26 1.52 -11.16
C LEU A 327 -20.21 1.80 -12.23
N ASN A 328 -19.53 0.73 -12.65
CA ASN A 328 -18.70 0.71 -13.84
C ASN A 328 -19.54 0.90 -15.11
N LYS A 329 -18.90 1.39 -16.19
CA LYS A 329 -19.50 1.30 -17.53
C LYS A 329 -19.77 -0.19 -17.86
N PRO A 330 -20.98 -0.53 -18.36
CA PRO A 330 -21.34 -1.92 -18.59
C PRO A 330 -20.45 -2.60 -19.65
N ASN A 331 -20.02 -1.84 -20.65
CA ASN A 331 -19.22 -2.32 -21.77
C ASN A 331 -17.79 -1.78 -21.68
N GLY A 332 -16.81 -2.61 -21.98
CA GLY A 332 -15.42 -2.23 -22.13
C GLY A 332 -14.76 -2.99 -23.28
N ILE A 333 -13.87 -2.29 -24.00
CA ILE A 333 -13.02 -2.89 -25.02
C ILE A 333 -11.59 -2.57 -24.63
N SER A 334 -10.72 -3.59 -24.61
CA SER A 334 -9.28 -3.41 -24.48
C SER A 334 -8.55 -4.07 -25.63
N PHE A 335 -7.44 -3.47 -26.03
CA PHE A 335 -6.53 -3.97 -27.02
C PHE A 335 -5.13 -3.99 -26.43
N ASP A 336 -4.54 -5.20 -26.37
CA ASP A 336 -3.24 -5.43 -25.76
C ASP A 336 -2.26 -5.97 -26.81
N LEU A 337 -1.06 -5.40 -26.87
CA LEU A 337 0.05 -5.86 -27.69
C LEU A 337 1.16 -6.40 -26.79
N GLU A 338 1.59 -7.63 -27.06
CA GLU A 338 2.65 -8.31 -26.32
C GLU A 338 3.81 -8.64 -27.27
N GLY A 339 5.04 -8.33 -26.87
CA GLY A 339 6.25 -8.85 -27.48
C GLY A 339 6.78 -10.01 -26.64
N THR A 340 7.07 -11.15 -27.26
CA THR A 340 7.62 -12.32 -26.58
C THR A 340 9.02 -12.64 -27.09
N ASN A 341 9.89 -13.13 -26.19
CA ASN A 341 11.20 -13.67 -26.54
C ASN A 341 11.38 -14.98 -25.76
N THR A 342 11.15 -16.09 -26.43
CA THR A 342 11.24 -17.43 -25.85
C THR A 342 12.50 -18.10 -26.36
N ALA A 343 13.51 -18.28 -25.49
CA ALA A 343 14.79 -18.96 -25.83
C ALA A 343 15.51 -18.40 -27.06
N GLY A 344 15.30 -17.11 -27.39
CA GLY A 344 15.93 -16.45 -28.54
C GLY A 344 15.01 -16.34 -29.75
N ASP A 345 13.84 -16.94 -29.74
CA ASP A 345 12.82 -16.77 -30.77
C ASP A 345 11.96 -15.55 -30.41
N LEU A 346 11.85 -14.63 -31.37
CA LEU A 346 11.06 -13.41 -31.21
C LEU A 346 9.63 -13.66 -31.69
N GLY A 347 8.68 -13.29 -30.85
CA GLY A 347 7.27 -13.38 -31.17
C GLY A 347 6.52 -12.11 -30.81
N GLY A 348 5.29 -12.04 -31.28
CA GLY A 348 4.34 -11.00 -30.93
C GLY A 348 2.93 -11.57 -30.80
N ALA A 349 2.14 -11.01 -29.90
CA ALA A 349 0.72 -11.34 -29.77
C ALA A 349 -0.10 -10.06 -29.70
N ALA A 350 -1.29 -10.12 -30.29
CA ALA A 350 -2.30 -9.08 -30.16
C ALA A 350 -3.55 -9.69 -29.56
N THR A 351 -4.12 -9.04 -28.56
CA THR A 351 -5.33 -9.50 -27.88
C THR A 351 -6.38 -8.39 -27.91
N LEU A 352 -7.57 -8.73 -28.41
CA LEU A 352 -8.76 -7.88 -28.32
C LEU A 352 -9.70 -8.51 -27.31
N THR A 353 -10.07 -7.77 -26.28
CA THR A 353 -11.00 -8.24 -25.24
C THR A 353 -12.21 -7.33 -25.19
N TYR A 354 -13.40 -7.90 -25.38
CA TYR A 354 -14.66 -7.28 -25.07
C TYR A 354 -15.12 -7.74 -23.70
N THR A 355 -15.49 -6.82 -22.84
CA THR A 355 -16.00 -7.07 -21.49
C THR A 355 -17.41 -6.54 -21.36
N GLN A 356 -18.36 -7.38 -20.96
CA GLN A 356 -19.70 -6.98 -20.53
C GLN A 356 -19.84 -7.23 -19.03
N ARG A 357 -20.17 -6.18 -18.27
CA ARG A 357 -20.42 -6.26 -16.84
C ARG A 357 -21.91 -6.17 -16.59
N ASN A 358 -22.42 -7.03 -15.70
CA ASN A 358 -23.81 -7.01 -15.27
C ASN A 358 -24.84 -7.39 -16.37
N LEU A 359 -24.53 -8.42 -17.16
CA LEU A 359 -25.37 -8.89 -18.29
C LEU A 359 -26.77 -9.33 -17.81
N PHE A 360 -26.84 -10.08 -16.71
CA PHE A 360 -28.08 -10.59 -16.11
C PHE A 360 -28.48 -9.87 -14.82
N ARG A 361 -27.94 -8.68 -14.59
CA ARG A 361 -28.19 -7.85 -13.40
C ARG A 361 -27.72 -8.46 -12.07
N GLY A 362 -26.85 -9.48 -12.13
CA GLY A 362 -26.24 -10.14 -10.97
C GLY A 362 -24.83 -9.63 -10.63
N ALA A 363 -24.38 -8.56 -11.30
CA ALA A 363 -23.02 -8.00 -11.22
C ALA A 363 -21.91 -8.93 -11.74
N GLU A 364 -22.28 -9.89 -12.59
CA GLU A 364 -21.38 -10.82 -13.28
C GLU A 364 -20.57 -10.15 -14.38
N SER A 365 -19.42 -10.74 -14.73
CA SER A 365 -18.60 -10.34 -15.87
C SER A 365 -18.60 -11.40 -16.96
N PHE A 366 -18.87 -10.98 -18.18
CA PHE A 366 -18.71 -11.78 -19.38
C PHE A 366 -17.54 -11.21 -20.19
N PHE A 367 -16.63 -12.09 -20.63
CA PHE A 367 -15.49 -11.74 -21.46
C PHE A 367 -15.51 -12.49 -22.76
N LEU A 368 -15.31 -11.77 -23.86
CA LEU A 368 -15.03 -12.34 -25.17
C LEU A 368 -13.63 -11.90 -25.58
N LYS A 369 -12.70 -12.86 -25.69
CA LYS A 369 -11.28 -12.60 -25.93
C LYS A 369 -10.84 -13.25 -27.24
N PHE A 370 -10.29 -12.44 -28.14
CA PHE A 370 -9.64 -12.88 -29.37
C PHE A 370 -8.15 -12.62 -29.23
N ARG A 371 -7.35 -13.67 -29.37
CA ARG A 371 -5.88 -13.55 -29.33
C ARG A 371 -5.28 -14.16 -30.59
N GLY A 372 -4.50 -13.36 -31.31
CA GLY A 372 -3.60 -13.79 -32.38
C GLY A 372 -2.15 -13.73 -31.88
N ALA A 373 -1.38 -14.78 -32.09
CA ALA A 373 0.04 -14.81 -31.75
C ALA A 373 0.86 -15.35 -32.93
N TYR A 374 2.03 -14.77 -33.13
CA TYR A 374 3.02 -15.22 -34.10
C TYR A 374 4.38 -15.31 -33.40
N GLU A 375 5.09 -16.41 -33.63
CA GLU A 375 6.44 -16.64 -33.11
C GLU A 375 7.34 -17.07 -34.28
N ALA A 376 8.42 -16.32 -34.48
CA ALA A 376 9.43 -16.61 -35.50
C ALA A 376 10.40 -17.65 -34.93
N ILE A 377 10.08 -18.93 -35.11
CA ILE A 377 10.96 -20.05 -34.72
C ILE A 377 12.14 -20.09 -35.66
N ARG A 378 13.35 -19.80 -35.17
CA ARG A 378 14.58 -20.09 -35.90
C ARG A 378 14.76 -21.59 -35.93
N ARG A 379 14.44 -22.22 -37.06
CA ARG A 379 14.80 -23.61 -37.29
C ARG A 379 16.31 -23.72 -37.11
N LEU A 380 16.75 -24.54 -36.17
CA LEU A 380 18.10 -25.07 -36.12
C LEU A 380 18.28 -25.85 -37.45
N GLU A 381 18.93 -25.25 -38.42
CA GLU A 381 19.51 -25.97 -39.57
C GLU A 381 20.55 -26.92 -39.01
N GLY A 382 20.22 -28.20 -38.87
CA GLY A 382 21.16 -29.19 -38.33
C GLY A 382 20.64 -30.63 -38.27
N TYR A 383 19.38 -30.91 -38.54
CA TYR A 383 18.94 -32.29 -38.75
C TYR A 383 18.77 -32.62 -40.21
N ARG A 384 19.91 -32.91 -40.87
CA ARG A 384 19.94 -33.60 -42.14
C ARG A 384 19.60 -35.07 -41.84
N ASN A 385 18.41 -35.51 -42.20
CA ASN A 385 18.06 -36.91 -42.23
C ASN A 385 19.05 -37.67 -43.08
N GLN A 386 19.92 -38.46 -42.45
CA GLN A 386 20.53 -39.60 -43.09
C GLN A 386 19.60 -40.78 -42.93
N ASN A 387 18.76 -40.98 -43.91
CA ASN A 387 18.10 -42.27 -44.12
C ASN A 387 19.12 -43.22 -44.69
N TYR A 388 19.43 -44.28 -44.00
CA TYR A 388 19.85 -45.54 -44.54
C TYR A 388 18.76 -46.56 -44.33
#